data_3889ad09e782455f8accfb52c64bf94d
#
_entry.id   3889ad09e782455f8accfb52c64bf94d
#
_cell.length_a   1.000
_cell.length_b   1.000
_cell.length_c   1.000
_cell.angle_alpha   90.00
_cell.angle_beta   90.00
_cell.angle_gamma   90.00
#
_symmetry.space_group_name_H-M   'P 1'
#
loop_
_entity.id
_entity.type
_entity.pdbx_description
1 polymer ?
#
loop_
_entity_poly.entity_id
_entity_poly.type
_entity_poly.pdbx_seq_one_letter_code
_entity_poly.pdbx_strand_id
1 'polypeptide(L)'
;MKPLSKIAAGVSPSATLAVSALAKKMKAEGKDVIGFGAGEPDFATPDRISYAGVRAICDGKTRYTPAAGMIELRQAICDRVKADYGLEYEPTQAVVASGAKHMVYIALAALVDPGDEVIVPSPYWVSYYEMVRLFGGVPVVVDVSEEQGFQLAPEQLEAAIMDKTKAIILNNPSNPTGAVYSKEALKAVADVCVKHDLYIISDEIYDKLIYDGAAFTSVPALGKEIKEHTILINGVSKTYAMTGWRIGYALCAAPIAKAMANYLSHSTGAPGTMCQCAAIEALSGPQVEVERMRQVFEQRRDLIVSRINAMPYVSCLKPSGAFYVMVNLEKTIRKQIDGQTIHNGDDFAKLLLEKSLVAVVPGIGFGAPNFMRLSYAISTENIVTGMDRLEAFLNQLQ
;
A
#
# COMPACT_ATOMS: atom_id res chain seq x y z
N MET A 1 19.82 -24.64 -22.78
CA MET A 1 18.48 -23.98 -22.71
C MET A 1 18.62 -22.57 -23.26
N LYS A 2 17.59 -22.03 -23.92
CA LYS A 2 17.57 -20.62 -24.32
C LYS A 2 17.49 -19.74 -23.05
N PRO A 3 18.02 -18.49 -23.09
CA PRO A 3 17.95 -17.59 -21.96
C PRO A 3 16.51 -17.21 -21.61
N LEU A 4 16.25 -16.89 -20.33
CA LEU A 4 14.97 -16.35 -19.88
C LEU A 4 14.70 -14.96 -20.48
N SER A 5 13.45 -14.51 -20.40
CA SER A 5 13.09 -13.13 -20.74
C SER A 5 13.96 -12.14 -19.93
N LYS A 6 14.51 -11.12 -20.58
CA LYS A 6 15.29 -10.06 -19.91
C LYS A 6 14.48 -9.34 -18.84
N ILE A 7 13.18 -9.11 -19.08
CA ILE A 7 12.27 -8.50 -18.12
C ILE A 7 12.16 -9.41 -16.88
N ALA A 8 11.83 -10.69 -17.07
CA ALA A 8 11.66 -11.63 -15.96
C ALA A 8 12.95 -11.82 -15.13
N ALA A 9 14.11 -11.84 -15.81
CA ALA A 9 15.42 -11.96 -15.15
C ALA A 9 15.82 -10.69 -14.38
N GLY A 10 15.26 -9.54 -14.72
CA GLY A 10 15.55 -8.25 -14.10
C GLY A 10 14.65 -7.87 -12.91
N VAL A 11 13.63 -8.68 -12.57
CA VAL A 11 12.72 -8.39 -11.45
C VAL A 11 13.35 -8.81 -10.12
N SER A 12 13.42 -7.88 -9.19
CA SER A 12 13.94 -8.13 -7.85
C SER A 12 12.88 -8.78 -6.93
N PRO A 13 13.27 -9.72 -6.05
CA PRO A 13 12.36 -10.24 -5.02
C PRO A 13 11.85 -9.15 -4.10
N SER A 14 10.59 -9.27 -3.64
CA SER A 14 10.02 -8.31 -2.69
C SER A 14 10.72 -8.41 -1.32
N ALA A 15 11.39 -7.33 -0.90
CA ALA A 15 12.06 -7.24 0.40
C ALA A 15 11.09 -7.49 1.57
N THR A 16 9.85 -7.00 1.49
CA THR A 16 8.84 -7.20 2.54
C THR A 16 8.42 -8.67 2.68
N LEU A 17 8.30 -9.39 1.54
CA LEU A 17 7.98 -10.83 1.56
C LEU A 17 9.16 -11.66 2.06
N ALA A 18 10.40 -11.29 1.72
CA ALA A 18 11.60 -11.98 2.19
C ALA A 18 11.76 -11.93 3.71
N VAL A 19 11.59 -10.74 4.32
CA VAL A 19 11.61 -10.57 5.78
C VAL A 19 10.49 -11.37 6.45
N SER A 20 9.27 -11.34 5.91
CA SER A 20 8.14 -12.10 6.46
C SER A 20 8.37 -13.61 6.38
N ALA A 21 8.93 -14.10 5.28
CA ALA A 21 9.27 -15.52 5.11
C ALA A 21 10.37 -15.95 6.09
N LEU A 22 11.42 -15.13 6.27
CA LEU A 22 12.51 -15.39 7.22
C LEU A 22 11.98 -15.46 8.67
N ALA A 23 11.17 -14.48 9.07
CA ALA A 23 10.55 -14.48 10.40
C ALA A 23 9.68 -15.72 10.64
N LYS A 24 8.87 -16.13 9.64
CA LYS A 24 8.06 -17.35 9.71
C LYS A 24 8.94 -18.61 9.84
N LYS A 25 10.02 -18.71 9.07
CA LYS A 25 10.98 -19.82 9.14
C LYS A 25 11.58 -19.91 10.54
N MET A 26 12.07 -18.80 11.08
CA MET A 26 12.69 -18.77 12.42
C MET A 26 11.68 -19.14 13.52
N LYS A 27 10.41 -18.73 13.41
CA LYS A 27 9.34 -19.19 14.31
C LYS A 27 9.09 -20.69 14.23
N ALA A 28 9.09 -21.25 13.02
CA ALA A 28 8.95 -22.71 12.83
C ALA A 28 10.15 -23.50 13.41
N GLU A 29 11.32 -22.87 13.51
CA GLU A 29 12.51 -23.39 14.20
C GLU A 29 12.48 -23.21 15.73
N GLY A 30 11.37 -22.72 16.29
CA GLY A 30 11.16 -22.54 17.73
C GLY A 30 11.71 -21.22 18.30
N LYS A 31 12.15 -20.28 17.46
CA LYS A 31 12.63 -18.96 17.91
C LYS A 31 11.45 -18.01 18.14
N ASP A 32 11.48 -17.29 19.26
CA ASP A 32 10.46 -16.30 19.62
C ASP A 32 10.68 -14.95 18.89
N VAL A 33 10.44 -14.94 17.58
CA VAL A 33 10.61 -13.74 16.74
C VAL A 33 9.37 -12.86 16.78
N ILE A 34 9.53 -11.59 17.11
CA ILE A 34 8.50 -10.56 16.93
C ILE A 34 8.63 -9.93 15.55
N GLY A 35 7.59 -10.02 14.73
CA GLY A 35 7.63 -9.55 13.32
C GLY A 35 6.79 -8.29 13.10
N PHE A 36 7.43 -7.19 12.73
CA PHE A 36 6.79 -5.95 12.30
C PHE A 36 6.72 -5.80 10.77
N GLY A 37 6.96 -6.89 10.04
CA GLY A 37 6.97 -6.87 8.57
C GLY A 37 5.59 -7.03 7.92
N ALA A 38 4.55 -7.42 8.68
CA ALA A 38 3.23 -7.75 8.16
C ALA A 38 2.58 -6.57 7.42
N GLY A 39 2.09 -6.83 6.23
CA GLY A 39 1.35 -5.86 5.42
C GLY A 39 -0.15 -6.12 5.40
N GLU A 40 -0.71 -6.70 6.48
CA GLU A 40 -2.12 -7.07 6.57
C GLU A 40 -2.67 -6.87 7.99
N PRO A 41 -3.96 -6.53 8.13
CA PRO A 41 -4.62 -6.49 9.43
C PRO A 41 -4.52 -7.84 10.14
N ASP A 42 -4.31 -7.83 11.45
CA ASP A 42 -4.33 -9.02 12.31
C ASP A 42 -5.74 -9.42 12.79
N PHE A 43 -6.75 -8.74 12.29
CA PHE A 43 -8.15 -9.06 12.52
C PHE A 43 -8.64 -10.13 11.55
N ALA A 44 -9.60 -10.95 12.00
CA ALA A 44 -10.37 -11.79 11.10
C ALA A 44 -11.33 -10.92 10.25
N THR A 45 -11.63 -11.39 9.04
CA THR A 45 -12.73 -10.83 8.25
C THR A 45 -14.04 -10.89 9.08
N PRO A 46 -14.83 -9.80 9.16
CA PRO A 46 -16.10 -9.80 9.89
C PRO A 46 -17.03 -10.95 9.48
N ASP A 47 -17.68 -11.57 10.46
CA ASP A 47 -18.47 -12.82 10.28
C ASP A 47 -19.52 -12.67 9.19
N ARG A 48 -20.28 -11.55 9.15
CA ARG A 48 -21.31 -11.32 8.12
C ARG A 48 -20.76 -11.39 6.70
N ILE A 49 -19.53 -10.88 6.49
CA ILE A 49 -18.83 -10.92 5.20
C ILE A 49 -18.40 -12.35 4.88
N SER A 50 -17.85 -13.05 5.86
CA SER A 50 -17.46 -14.46 5.73
C SER A 50 -18.65 -15.35 5.40
N TYR A 51 -19.78 -15.14 6.09
CA TYR A 51 -21.04 -15.88 5.81
C TYR A 51 -21.59 -15.59 4.41
N ALA A 52 -21.48 -14.37 3.90
CA ALA A 52 -21.87 -14.05 2.52
C ALA A 52 -21.07 -14.86 1.50
N GLY A 53 -19.76 -15.03 1.72
CA GLY A 53 -18.91 -15.89 0.89
C GLY A 53 -19.29 -17.36 0.97
N VAL A 54 -19.51 -17.90 2.18
CA VAL A 54 -19.96 -19.29 2.41
C VAL A 54 -21.31 -19.51 1.74
N ARG A 55 -22.27 -18.62 1.93
CA ARG A 55 -23.59 -18.70 1.31
C ARG A 55 -23.49 -18.73 -0.22
N ALA A 56 -22.63 -17.90 -0.81
CA ALA A 56 -22.42 -17.90 -2.25
C ALA A 56 -21.94 -19.27 -2.77
N ILE A 57 -21.10 -19.99 -2.03
CA ILE A 57 -20.67 -21.34 -2.36
C ILE A 57 -21.86 -22.30 -2.28
N CYS A 58 -22.64 -22.26 -1.19
CA CYS A 58 -23.81 -23.11 -1.00
C CYS A 58 -24.92 -22.88 -2.06
N ASP A 59 -25.06 -21.62 -2.50
CA ASP A 59 -25.99 -21.23 -3.56
C ASP A 59 -25.48 -21.55 -4.99
N GLY A 60 -24.32 -22.22 -5.11
CA GLY A 60 -23.75 -22.65 -6.40
C GLY A 60 -23.16 -21.48 -7.23
N LYS A 61 -22.84 -20.33 -6.62
CA LYS A 61 -22.21 -19.19 -7.28
C LYS A 61 -20.70 -19.44 -7.48
N THR A 62 -20.37 -20.44 -8.28
CA THR A 62 -18.98 -20.93 -8.49
C THR A 62 -18.56 -20.93 -9.95
N ARG A 63 -19.30 -20.22 -10.82
CA ARG A 63 -19.03 -20.14 -12.25
C ARG A 63 -18.34 -18.82 -12.62
N TYR A 64 -17.85 -18.74 -13.85
CA TYR A 64 -17.25 -17.53 -14.38
C TYR A 64 -18.19 -16.33 -14.34
N THR A 65 -17.63 -15.17 -14.10
CA THR A 65 -18.27 -13.86 -14.19
C THR A 65 -17.61 -13.03 -15.29
N PRO A 66 -18.21 -11.91 -15.74
CA PRO A 66 -17.57 -11.00 -16.68
C PRO A 66 -16.16 -10.58 -16.21
N ALA A 67 -15.23 -10.41 -17.12
CA ALA A 67 -13.83 -10.08 -16.81
C ALA A 67 -13.68 -8.80 -15.96
N ALA A 68 -14.56 -7.81 -16.16
CA ALA A 68 -14.60 -6.59 -15.34
C ALA A 68 -15.19 -6.79 -13.93
N GLY A 69 -15.66 -8.00 -13.59
CA GLY A 69 -16.38 -8.31 -12.35
C GLY A 69 -17.91 -8.29 -12.51
N MET A 70 -18.59 -8.86 -11.50
CA MET A 70 -20.05 -8.89 -11.42
C MET A 70 -20.63 -7.49 -11.45
N ILE A 71 -21.75 -7.30 -12.14
CA ILE A 71 -22.39 -5.99 -12.23
C ILE A 71 -22.87 -5.51 -10.85
N GLU A 72 -23.34 -6.41 -10.01
CA GLU A 72 -23.78 -6.11 -8.66
C GLU A 72 -22.64 -5.61 -7.78
N LEU A 73 -21.42 -6.18 -7.93
CA LEU A 73 -20.25 -5.70 -7.22
C LEU A 73 -19.81 -4.31 -7.73
N ARG A 74 -19.83 -4.12 -9.03
CA ARG A 74 -19.46 -2.83 -9.65
C ARG A 74 -20.43 -1.72 -9.24
N GLN A 75 -21.74 -2.05 -9.12
CA GLN A 75 -22.72 -1.13 -8.58
C GLN A 75 -22.44 -0.82 -7.10
N ALA A 76 -22.21 -1.84 -6.27
CA ALA A 76 -21.89 -1.65 -4.84
C ALA A 76 -20.62 -0.80 -4.63
N ILE A 77 -19.63 -0.91 -5.52
CA ILE A 77 -18.43 -0.06 -5.52
C ILE A 77 -18.82 1.41 -5.79
N CYS A 78 -19.61 1.66 -6.85
CA CYS A 78 -20.06 3.01 -7.19
C CYS A 78 -20.87 3.62 -6.07
N ASP A 79 -21.81 2.88 -5.46
CA ASP A 79 -22.64 3.33 -4.35
C ASP A 79 -21.80 3.66 -3.11
N ARG A 80 -20.79 2.84 -2.80
CA ARG A 80 -19.90 3.05 -1.66
C ARG A 80 -19.05 4.30 -1.83
N VAL A 81 -18.46 4.50 -3.00
CA VAL A 81 -17.62 5.67 -3.32
C VAL A 81 -18.47 6.95 -3.39
N LYS A 82 -19.72 6.86 -3.86
CA LYS A 82 -20.66 7.98 -3.79
C LYS A 82 -21.02 8.35 -2.34
N ALA A 83 -21.28 7.35 -1.50
CA ALA A 83 -21.59 7.57 -0.08
C ALA A 83 -20.42 8.15 0.71
N ASP A 84 -19.17 7.69 0.40
CA ASP A 84 -17.97 8.08 1.14
C ASP A 84 -17.40 9.44 0.68
N TYR A 85 -17.42 9.73 -0.62
CA TYR A 85 -16.68 10.86 -1.22
C TYR A 85 -17.53 11.77 -2.11
N GLY A 86 -18.83 11.47 -2.29
CA GLY A 86 -19.72 12.21 -3.20
C GLY A 86 -19.37 12.02 -4.69
N LEU A 87 -18.55 11.01 -5.02
CA LEU A 87 -18.11 10.74 -6.38
C LEU A 87 -19.13 9.87 -7.13
N GLU A 88 -19.58 10.35 -8.27
CA GLU A 88 -20.50 9.62 -9.14
C GLU A 88 -19.73 8.91 -10.26
N TYR A 89 -19.93 7.60 -10.35
CA TYR A 89 -19.41 6.73 -11.42
C TYR A 89 -20.53 5.79 -11.86
N GLU A 90 -20.51 5.44 -13.15
CA GLU A 90 -21.34 4.37 -13.68
C GLU A 90 -20.65 3.00 -13.48
N PRO A 91 -21.38 1.90 -13.32
CA PRO A 91 -20.79 0.57 -13.20
C PRO A 91 -19.86 0.19 -14.36
N THR A 92 -20.03 0.79 -15.53
CA THR A 92 -19.14 0.60 -16.70
C THR A 92 -17.75 1.23 -16.50
N GLN A 93 -17.62 2.13 -15.53
CA GLN A 93 -16.38 2.80 -15.16
C GLN A 93 -15.64 2.08 -14.02
N ALA A 94 -16.26 1.03 -13.46
CA ALA A 94 -15.68 0.19 -12.41
C ALA A 94 -15.12 -1.11 -12.99
N VAL A 95 -13.90 -1.48 -12.57
CA VAL A 95 -13.21 -2.74 -12.93
C VAL A 95 -12.73 -3.42 -11.67
N VAL A 96 -12.92 -4.75 -11.57
CA VAL A 96 -12.54 -5.55 -10.42
C VAL A 96 -11.42 -6.52 -10.78
N ALA A 97 -10.39 -6.64 -9.93
CA ALA A 97 -9.28 -7.57 -10.11
C ALA A 97 -8.87 -8.27 -8.81
N SER A 98 -7.89 -9.17 -8.89
CA SER A 98 -7.39 -9.98 -7.77
C SER A 98 -6.57 -9.15 -6.76
N GLY A 99 -7.22 -8.19 -6.12
CA GLY A 99 -6.66 -7.25 -5.14
C GLY A 99 -6.12 -5.96 -5.78
N ALA A 100 -5.96 -4.91 -4.97
CA ALA A 100 -5.48 -3.59 -5.41
C ALA A 100 -4.10 -3.68 -6.09
N LYS A 101 -3.19 -4.55 -5.61
CA LYS A 101 -1.91 -4.81 -6.28
C LYS A 101 -2.08 -5.16 -7.75
N HIS A 102 -2.98 -6.09 -8.05
CA HIS A 102 -3.25 -6.50 -9.42
C HIS A 102 -3.92 -5.38 -10.21
N MET A 103 -4.72 -4.54 -9.54
CA MET A 103 -5.35 -3.40 -10.20
C MET A 103 -4.33 -2.33 -10.60
N VAL A 104 -3.31 -2.04 -9.76
CA VAL A 104 -2.17 -1.17 -10.15
C VAL A 104 -1.44 -1.75 -11.37
N TYR A 105 -1.17 -3.07 -11.35
CA TYR A 105 -0.54 -3.75 -12.47
C TYR A 105 -1.36 -3.60 -13.78
N ILE A 106 -2.67 -3.79 -13.71
CA ILE A 106 -3.57 -3.65 -14.88
C ILE A 106 -3.69 -2.18 -15.34
N ALA A 107 -3.67 -1.22 -14.41
CA ALA A 107 -3.66 0.20 -14.78
C ALA A 107 -2.39 0.56 -15.56
N LEU A 108 -1.24 0.12 -15.08
CA LEU A 108 0.04 0.31 -15.80
C LEU A 108 0.03 -0.39 -17.16
N ALA A 109 -0.50 -1.61 -17.24
CA ALA A 109 -0.64 -2.34 -18.52
C ALA A 109 -1.53 -1.60 -19.55
N ALA A 110 -2.50 -0.83 -19.08
CA ALA A 110 -3.39 -0.07 -19.93
C ALA A 110 -2.83 1.29 -20.37
N LEU A 111 -1.82 1.81 -19.64
CA LEU A 111 -1.30 3.16 -19.87
C LEU A 111 0.12 3.20 -20.42
N VAL A 112 0.99 2.26 -20.02
CA VAL A 112 2.45 2.39 -20.18
C VAL A 112 2.92 1.59 -21.38
N ASP A 113 3.57 2.26 -22.32
CA ASP A 113 4.35 1.68 -23.40
C ASP A 113 5.86 1.63 -23.05
N PRO A 114 6.66 0.77 -23.71
CA PRO A 114 8.09 0.72 -23.47
C PRO A 114 8.78 2.08 -23.69
N GLY A 115 9.45 2.56 -22.64
CA GLY A 115 10.15 3.85 -22.64
C GLY A 115 9.34 5.03 -22.09
N ASP A 116 8.05 4.85 -21.79
CA ASP A 116 7.26 5.84 -21.06
C ASP A 116 7.77 5.96 -19.61
N GLU A 117 7.76 7.17 -19.07
CA GLU A 117 8.18 7.46 -17.72
C GLU A 117 6.98 7.52 -16.77
N VAL A 118 7.15 6.92 -15.59
CA VAL A 118 6.16 6.98 -14.52
C VAL A 118 6.82 7.51 -13.25
N ILE A 119 6.31 8.64 -12.75
CA ILE A 119 6.82 9.26 -11.53
C ILE A 119 6.37 8.47 -10.31
N VAL A 120 7.33 8.16 -9.43
CA VAL A 120 7.13 7.38 -8.20
C VAL A 120 7.76 8.14 -7.03
N PRO A 121 6.98 8.90 -6.23
CA PRO A 121 7.49 9.58 -5.05
C PRO A 121 8.03 8.60 -4.01
N SER A 122 9.26 8.81 -3.53
CA SER A 122 9.92 8.01 -2.49
C SER A 122 9.74 8.69 -1.12
N PRO A 123 9.49 7.93 -0.03
CA PRO A 123 9.39 6.47 0.05
C PRO A 123 8.12 5.91 -0.58
N TYR A 124 8.27 4.85 -1.38
CA TYR A 124 7.16 4.21 -2.11
C TYR A 124 6.97 2.74 -1.72
N TRP A 125 5.78 2.18 -1.98
CA TRP A 125 5.59 0.75 -1.84
C TRP A 125 6.40 -0.02 -2.89
N VAL A 126 7.23 -0.95 -2.42
CA VAL A 126 8.25 -1.70 -3.18
C VAL A 126 7.80 -2.23 -4.55
N SER A 127 6.48 -2.49 -4.72
CA SER A 127 5.98 -3.06 -5.96
C SER A 127 5.77 -2.04 -7.08
N TYR A 128 5.65 -0.75 -6.80
CA TYR A 128 5.40 0.25 -7.86
C TYR A 128 6.56 0.32 -8.83
N TYR A 129 7.77 0.44 -8.32
CA TYR A 129 9.00 0.50 -9.11
C TYR A 129 9.13 -0.70 -10.08
N GLU A 130 8.95 -1.90 -9.56
CA GLU A 130 9.07 -3.13 -10.36
C GLU A 130 7.90 -3.28 -11.34
N MET A 131 6.68 -2.87 -10.99
CA MET A 131 5.54 -2.93 -11.89
C MET A 131 5.69 -2.02 -13.10
N VAL A 132 6.24 -0.82 -12.96
CA VAL A 132 6.54 0.06 -14.10
C VAL A 132 7.53 -0.64 -15.05
N ARG A 133 8.60 -1.24 -14.51
CA ARG A 133 9.61 -1.96 -15.30
C ARG A 133 9.07 -3.19 -16.01
N LEU A 134 8.09 -3.87 -15.43
CA LEU A 134 7.46 -5.04 -16.06
C LEU A 134 6.79 -4.73 -17.40
N PHE A 135 6.37 -3.49 -17.64
CA PHE A 135 5.82 -3.03 -18.90
C PHE A 135 6.83 -2.29 -19.79
N GLY A 136 8.12 -2.32 -19.42
CA GLY A 136 9.17 -1.62 -20.14
C GLY A 136 9.20 -0.12 -19.88
N GLY A 137 8.36 0.37 -18.98
CA GLY A 137 8.39 1.76 -18.52
C GLY A 137 9.62 2.08 -17.66
N VAL A 138 9.91 3.36 -17.51
CA VAL A 138 11.01 3.90 -16.73
C VAL A 138 10.45 4.54 -15.46
N PRO A 139 10.69 3.96 -14.26
CA PRO A 139 10.28 4.61 -13.02
C PRO A 139 11.19 5.81 -12.72
N VAL A 140 10.61 7.01 -12.63
CA VAL A 140 11.28 8.25 -12.25
C VAL A 140 11.03 8.47 -10.77
N VAL A 141 12.05 8.20 -9.94
CA VAL A 141 11.94 8.35 -8.50
C VAL A 141 12.15 9.81 -8.12
N VAL A 142 11.22 10.36 -7.32
CA VAL A 142 11.34 11.70 -6.74
C VAL A 142 11.43 11.55 -5.23
N ASP A 143 12.59 11.91 -4.67
CA ASP A 143 12.82 11.80 -3.23
C ASP A 143 12.03 12.86 -2.47
N VAL A 144 11.29 12.40 -1.45
CA VAL A 144 10.51 13.25 -0.55
C VAL A 144 10.96 13.03 0.88
N SER A 145 11.35 14.10 1.54
CA SER A 145 11.99 14.02 2.84
C SER A 145 11.03 13.91 4.03
N GLU A 146 11.56 13.49 5.18
CA GLU A 146 10.84 13.45 6.45
C GLU A 146 10.42 14.86 6.90
N GLU A 147 11.26 15.87 6.66
CA GLU A 147 10.98 17.29 6.99
C GLU A 147 9.77 17.83 6.21
N GLN A 148 9.50 17.28 5.02
CA GLN A 148 8.32 17.59 4.20
C GLN A 148 7.09 16.74 4.61
N GLY A 149 7.18 15.95 5.69
CA GLY A 149 6.12 15.02 6.10
C GLY A 149 5.89 13.90 5.10
N PHE A 150 6.88 13.57 4.27
CA PHE A 150 6.79 12.60 3.17
C PHE A 150 5.68 12.93 2.15
N GLN A 151 5.43 14.22 1.91
CA GLN A 151 4.48 14.71 0.91
C GLN A 151 5.23 15.38 -0.25
N LEU A 152 4.97 14.91 -1.48
CA LEU A 152 5.53 15.50 -2.69
C LEU A 152 5.05 16.95 -2.86
N ALA A 153 5.97 17.86 -3.04
CA ALA A 153 5.64 19.25 -3.38
C ALA A 153 5.38 19.39 -4.91
N PRO A 154 4.47 20.29 -5.32
CA PRO A 154 4.17 20.50 -6.73
C PRO A 154 5.41 20.94 -7.54
N GLU A 155 6.34 21.69 -6.93
CA GLU A 155 7.59 22.12 -7.58
C GLU A 155 8.54 20.94 -7.86
N GLN A 156 8.58 19.94 -6.96
CA GLN A 156 9.36 18.71 -7.16
C GLN A 156 8.77 17.88 -8.30
N LEU A 157 7.43 17.80 -8.37
CA LEU A 157 6.74 17.12 -9.47
C LEU A 157 7.03 17.83 -10.80
N GLU A 158 6.84 19.15 -10.87
CA GLU A 158 7.09 19.95 -12.07
C GLU A 158 8.53 19.76 -12.61
N ALA A 159 9.52 19.72 -11.70
CA ALA A 159 10.93 19.51 -12.06
C ALA A 159 11.24 18.09 -12.58
N ALA A 160 10.41 17.10 -12.24
CA ALA A 160 10.60 15.71 -12.65
C ALA A 160 9.89 15.36 -13.98
N ILE A 161 9.01 16.23 -14.47
CA ILE A 161 8.25 15.99 -15.71
C ILE A 161 9.13 16.22 -16.94
N MET A 162 9.17 15.25 -17.83
CA MET A 162 9.87 15.27 -19.10
C MET A 162 8.91 14.86 -20.24
N ASP A 163 9.36 14.95 -21.49
CA ASP A 163 8.54 14.67 -22.69
C ASP A 163 7.91 13.26 -22.71
N LYS A 164 8.53 12.30 -22.03
CA LYS A 164 8.05 10.91 -21.95
C LYS A 164 7.27 10.60 -20.67
N THR A 165 7.11 11.56 -19.80
CA THR A 165 6.36 11.36 -18.56
C THR A 165 4.89 11.18 -18.87
N LYS A 166 4.33 10.04 -18.47
CA LYS A 166 2.96 9.65 -18.79
C LYS A 166 2.04 9.59 -17.59
N ALA A 167 2.57 9.23 -16.44
CA ALA A 167 1.77 9.04 -15.23
C ALA A 167 2.57 9.30 -13.96
N ILE A 168 1.83 9.51 -12.87
CA ILE A 168 2.34 9.46 -11.51
C ILE A 168 1.59 8.41 -10.71
N ILE A 169 2.26 7.73 -9.77
CA ILE A 169 1.61 6.86 -8.78
C ILE A 169 1.60 7.60 -7.44
N LEU A 170 0.40 7.89 -6.94
CA LEU A 170 0.17 8.46 -5.61
C LEU A 170 -0.45 7.40 -4.69
N ASN A 171 0.12 7.20 -3.52
CA ASN A 171 -0.43 6.33 -2.49
C ASN A 171 -0.81 7.14 -1.26
N ASN A 172 -2.09 7.33 -1.05
CA ASN A 172 -2.64 8.15 0.04
C ASN A 172 -3.84 7.45 0.71
N PRO A 173 -3.74 7.10 2.00
CA PRO A 173 -2.58 7.13 2.90
C PRO A 173 -1.43 6.24 2.44
N SER A 174 -0.20 6.67 2.74
CA SER A 174 1.01 6.06 2.20
C SER A 174 1.43 4.77 2.92
N ASN A 175 1.86 3.80 2.17
CA ASN A 175 2.76 2.74 2.57
C ASN A 175 4.12 3.01 1.89
N PRO A 176 5.20 3.33 2.63
CA PRO A 176 5.46 2.86 4.01
C PRO A 176 5.27 3.91 5.11
N THR A 177 5.01 5.17 4.80
CA THR A 177 5.20 6.29 5.75
C THR A 177 4.00 6.52 6.69
N GLY A 178 2.80 6.10 6.30
CA GLY A 178 1.56 6.45 6.98
C GLY A 178 1.18 7.93 6.83
N ALA A 179 1.85 8.67 5.95
CA ALA A 179 1.52 10.06 5.64
C ALA A 179 0.15 10.15 4.95
N VAL A 180 -0.56 11.22 5.23
CA VAL A 180 -1.83 11.59 4.58
C VAL A 180 -1.71 13.01 4.07
N TYR A 181 -1.92 13.19 2.79
CA TYR A 181 -1.89 14.51 2.18
C TYR A 181 -3.04 15.38 2.67
N SER A 182 -2.80 16.66 2.94
CA SER A 182 -3.88 17.63 3.06
C SER A 182 -4.59 17.80 1.71
N LYS A 183 -5.83 18.25 1.76
CA LYS A 183 -6.62 18.51 0.53
C LYS A 183 -5.92 19.49 -0.40
N GLU A 184 -5.32 20.54 0.18
CA GLU A 184 -4.63 21.61 -0.52
C GLU A 184 -3.35 21.07 -1.21
N ALA A 185 -2.52 20.32 -0.47
CA ALA A 185 -1.30 19.73 -1.03
C ALA A 185 -1.61 18.72 -2.13
N LEU A 186 -2.61 17.85 -1.92
CA LEU A 186 -3.04 16.87 -2.90
C LEU A 186 -3.59 17.53 -4.16
N LYS A 187 -4.37 18.63 -3.99
CA LYS A 187 -4.89 19.40 -5.12
C LYS A 187 -3.78 20.06 -5.92
N ALA A 188 -2.80 20.67 -5.27
CA ALA A 188 -1.68 21.33 -5.95
C ALA A 188 -0.87 20.34 -6.82
N VAL A 189 -0.62 19.12 -6.31
CA VAL A 189 0.02 18.05 -7.09
C VAL A 189 -0.86 17.59 -8.25
N ALA A 190 -2.17 17.41 -8.02
CA ALA A 190 -3.10 16.99 -9.06
C ALA A 190 -3.27 18.04 -10.17
N ASP A 191 -3.26 19.35 -9.82
CA ASP A 191 -3.33 20.44 -10.79
C ASP A 191 -2.09 20.46 -11.72
N VAL A 192 -0.89 20.13 -11.21
CA VAL A 192 0.30 19.93 -12.05
C VAL A 192 0.10 18.76 -13.02
N CYS A 193 -0.46 17.65 -12.55
CA CYS A 193 -0.74 16.52 -13.44
C CYS A 193 -1.69 16.90 -14.58
N VAL A 194 -2.77 17.61 -14.28
CA VAL A 194 -3.74 18.07 -15.30
C VAL A 194 -3.07 19.05 -16.28
N LYS A 195 -2.27 19.99 -15.77
CA LYS A 195 -1.53 20.97 -16.60
C LYS A 195 -0.64 20.29 -17.65
N HIS A 196 -0.06 19.14 -17.29
CA HIS A 196 0.87 18.39 -18.15
C HIS A 196 0.23 17.15 -18.82
N ASP A 197 -1.09 17.01 -18.76
CA ASP A 197 -1.85 15.89 -19.33
C ASP A 197 -1.36 14.51 -18.83
N LEU A 198 -0.99 14.41 -17.54
CA LEU A 198 -0.53 13.18 -16.92
C LEU A 198 -1.69 12.39 -16.32
N TYR A 199 -1.62 11.07 -16.41
CA TYR A 199 -2.49 10.18 -15.65
C TYR A 199 -2.07 10.12 -14.18
N ILE A 200 -3.06 10.04 -13.27
CA ILE A 200 -2.85 9.86 -11.83
C ILE A 200 -3.34 8.47 -11.44
N ILE A 201 -2.43 7.56 -11.13
CA ILE A 201 -2.76 6.27 -10.51
C ILE A 201 -2.82 6.50 -9.00
N SER A 202 -4.04 6.68 -8.47
CA SER A 202 -4.27 6.96 -7.05
C SER A 202 -4.58 5.68 -6.29
N ASP A 203 -3.60 5.13 -5.57
CA ASP A 203 -3.78 3.97 -4.68
C ASP A 203 -4.25 4.43 -3.31
N GLU A 204 -5.56 4.26 -3.06
CA GLU A 204 -6.27 4.73 -1.87
C GLU A 204 -6.67 3.55 -0.95
N ILE A 205 -5.94 2.44 -0.99
CA ILE A 205 -6.28 1.19 -0.29
C ILE A 205 -6.37 1.34 1.25
N TYR A 206 -5.86 2.42 1.83
CA TYR A 206 -5.87 2.71 3.27
C TYR A 206 -6.85 3.84 3.64
N ASP A 207 -7.75 4.24 2.75
CA ASP A 207 -8.67 5.38 2.87
C ASP A 207 -9.50 5.45 4.16
N LYS A 208 -9.82 4.30 4.76
CA LYS A 208 -10.58 4.19 6.02
C LYS A 208 -9.69 4.11 7.27
N LEU A 209 -8.39 4.03 7.10
CA LEU A 209 -7.43 3.99 8.20
C LEU A 209 -6.80 5.37 8.38
N ILE A 210 -7.59 6.30 8.92
CA ILE A 210 -7.23 7.70 9.19
C ILE A 210 -7.40 7.96 10.67
N TYR A 211 -6.52 8.75 11.25
CA TYR A 211 -6.39 8.94 12.67
C TYR A 211 -6.46 10.42 13.08
N ASP A 212 -6.63 10.68 14.38
CA ASP A 212 -6.67 12.02 14.99
C ASP A 212 -7.78 12.92 14.39
N GLY A 213 -8.86 12.34 13.85
CA GLY A 213 -9.92 13.10 13.19
C GLY A 213 -9.50 13.79 11.89
N ALA A 214 -8.35 13.42 11.31
CA ALA A 214 -7.91 13.94 10.02
C ALA A 214 -8.93 13.62 8.92
N ALA A 215 -9.06 14.52 7.94
CA ALA A 215 -9.93 14.31 6.81
C ALA A 215 -9.15 13.64 5.66
N PHE A 216 -9.67 12.52 5.18
CA PHE A 216 -9.20 11.92 3.93
C PHE A 216 -9.87 12.61 2.74
N THR A 217 -9.10 12.88 1.70
CA THR A 217 -9.61 13.37 0.42
C THR A 217 -9.20 12.41 -0.68
N SER A 218 -10.17 11.86 -1.40
CA SER A 218 -9.92 11.07 -2.61
C SER A 218 -9.51 11.99 -3.76
N VAL A 219 -8.49 11.63 -4.53
CA VAL A 219 -7.94 12.45 -5.64
C VAL A 219 -9.03 12.87 -6.64
N PRO A 220 -9.91 11.99 -7.15
CA PRO A 220 -10.94 12.39 -8.10
C PRO A 220 -12.01 13.32 -7.50
N ALA A 221 -12.08 13.49 -6.18
CA ALA A 221 -13.00 14.45 -5.54
C ALA A 221 -12.49 15.91 -5.59
N LEU A 222 -11.26 16.13 -6.05
CA LEU A 222 -10.63 17.45 -6.10
C LEU A 222 -11.11 18.32 -7.29
N GLY A 223 -11.74 17.72 -8.30
CA GLY A 223 -12.27 18.43 -9.45
C GLY A 223 -12.58 17.54 -10.64
N LYS A 224 -13.39 18.05 -11.58
CA LYS A 224 -13.85 17.26 -12.74
C LYS A 224 -12.69 16.83 -13.64
N GLU A 225 -11.79 17.75 -14.00
CA GLU A 225 -10.63 17.46 -14.85
C GLU A 225 -9.67 16.47 -14.16
N ILE A 226 -9.41 16.67 -12.85
CA ILE A 226 -8.60 15.75 -12.04
C ILE A 226 -9.22 14.35 -12.05
N LYS A 227 -10.56 14.24 -11.92
CA LYS A 227 -11.27 12.95 -11.99
C LYS A 227 -11.08 12.26 -13.34
N GLU A 228 -11.08 13.00 -14.44
CA GLU A 228 -10.89 12.46 -15.80
C GLU A 228 -9.49 11.89 -16.00
N HIS A 229 -8.47 12.47 -15.35
CA HIS A 229 -7.08 12.02 -15.40
C HIS A 229 -6.78 10.91 -14.36
N THR A 230 -7.69 10.62 -13.42
CA THR A 230 -7.42 9.73 -12.29
C THR A 230 -7.94 8.32 -12.53
N ILE A 231 -7.07 7.33 -12.26
CA ILE A 231 -7.46 5.95 -11.99
C ILE A 231 -7.43 5.76 -10.47
N LEU A 232 -8.61 5.85 -9.85
CA LEU A 232 -8.80 5.55 -8.43
C LEU A 232 -8.70 4.05 -8.22
N ILE A 233 -7.75 3.61 -7.41
CA ILE A 233 -7.56 2.21 -7.03
C ILE A 233 -7.84 2.03 -5.55
N ASN A 234 -8.66 1.05 -5.21
CA ASN A 234 -8.99 0.69 -3.85
C ASN A 234 -9.34 -0.81 -3.76
N GLY A 235 -9.83 -1.28 -2.62
CA GLY A 235 -10.22 -2.66 -2.43
C GLY A 235 -10.67 -2.97 -1.02
N VAL A 236 -11.03 -4.22 -0.79
CA VAL A 236 -11.57 -4.66 0.52
C VAL A 236 -10.49 -5.16 1.48
N SER A 237 -9.24 -5.27 1.02
CA SER A 237 -8.17 -5.98 1.74
C SER A 237 -7.84 -5.38 3.11
N LYS A 238 -7.78 -4.05 3.22
CA LYS A 238 -7.32 -3.37 4.44
C LYS A 238 -8.49 -2.93 5.30
N THR A 239 -9.45 -2.28 4.69
CA THR A 239 -10.66 -1.77 5.35
C THR A 239 -11.48 -2.85 6.02
N TYR A 240 -11.56 -4.05 5.41
CA TYR A 240 -12.42 -5.14 5.90
C TYR A 240 -11.65 -6.39 6.35
N ALA A 241 -10.32 -6.30 6.54
CA ALA A 241 -9.46 -7.43 6.88
C ALA A 241 -9.65 -8.64 5.92
N MET A 242 -9.69 -8.35 4.61
CA MET A 242 -9.99 -9.31 3.55
C MET A 242 -8.79 -9.56 2.63
N THR A 243 -7.57 -9.62 3.14
CA THR A 243 -6.35 -9.75 2.30
C THR A 243 -6.35 -11.06 1.49
N GLY A 244 -6.81 -12.16 2.07
CA GLY A 244 -6.88 -13.47 1.44
C GLY A 244 -8.01 -13.63 0.40
N TRP A 245 -9.03 -12.77 0.41
CA TRP A 245 -10.16 -12.81 -0.51
C TRP A 245 -9.83 -12.28 -1.91
N ARG A 246 -8.75 -11.53 -2.04
CA ARG A 246 -8.22 -11.04 -3.31
C ARG A 246 -9.19 -10.20 -4.13
N ILE A 247 -9.83 -9.19 -3.55
CA ILE A 247 -10.70 -8.24 -4.25
C ILE A 247 -10.12 -6.82 -4.16
N GLY A 248 -9.83 -6.23 -5.31
CA GLY A 248 -9.51 -4.82 -5.51
C GLY A 248 -10.24 -4.30 -6.73
N TYR A 249 -10.38 -3.00 -6.83
CA TYR A 249 -11.12 -2.36 -7.92
C TYR A 249 -10.47 -1.05 -8.33
N ALA A 250 -10.79 -0.63 -9.56
CA ALA A 250 -10.51 0.72 -10.04
C ALA A 250 -11.79 1.40 -10.51
N LEU A 251 -11.79 2.73 -10.41
CA LEU A 251 -12.79 3.63 -10.97
C LEU A 251 -12.06 4.68 -11.81
N CYS A 252 -12.43 4.81 -13.09
CA CYS A 252 -11.76 5.72 -14.02
C CYS A 252 -12.67 6.08 -15.19
N ALA A 253 -12.18 6.90 -16.13
CA ALA A 253 -12.89 7.21 -17.37
C ALA A 253 -13.20 5.93 -18.16
N ALA A 254 -14.38 5.88 -18.78
CA ALA A 254 -14.89 4.68 -19.45
C ALA A 254 -13.95 4.06 -20.52
N PRO A 255 -13.20 4.83 -21.33
CA PRO A 255 -12.22 4.26 -22.25
C PRO A 255 -11.11 3.49 -21.55
N ILE A 256 -10.60 4.00 -20.41
CA ILE A 256 -9.56 3.36 -19.61
C ILE A 256 -10.11 2.08 -18.95
N ALA A 257 -11.30 2.16 -18.34
CA ALA A 257 -11.97 1.00 -17.75
C ALA A 257 -12.17 -0.13 -18.78
N LYS A 258 -12.55 0.22 -20.01
CA LYS A 258 -12.71 -0.73 -21.12
C LYS A 258 -11.36 -1.39 -21.49
N ALA A 259 -10.28 -0.61 -21.58
CA ALA A 259 -8.95 -1.14 -21.89
C ALA A 259 -8.46 -2.10 -20.79
N MET A 260 -8.64 -1.73 -19.52
CA MET A 260 -8.31 -2.56 -18.36
C MET A 260 -9.12 -3.88 -18.35
N ALA A 261 -10.43 -3.81 -18.63
CA ALA A 261 -11.29 -4.99 -18.71
C ALA A 261 -10.90 -5.93 -19.85
N ASN A 262 -10.54 -5.36 -21.01
CA ASN A 262 -10.03 -6.14 -22.14
C ASN A 262 -8.72 -6.87 -21.79
N TYR A 263 -7.79 -6.17 -21.12
CA TYR A 263 -6.54 -6.79 -20.67
C TYR A 263 -6.81 -7.94 -19.69
N LEU A 264 -7.71 -7.73 -18.72
CA LEU A 264 -8.14 -8.77 -17.78
C LEU A 264 -8.73 -9.99 -18.47
N SER A 265 -9.50 -9.80 -19.54
CA SER A 265 -10.15 -10.90 -20.27
C SER A 265 -9.15 -11.87 -20.90
N HIS A 266 -7.94 -11.43 -21.18
CA HIS A 266 -6.84 -12.22 -21.77
C HIS A 266 -5.73 -12.59 -20.79
N SER A 267 -5.82 -12.15 -19.53
CA SER A 267 -4.82 -12.46 -18.50
C SER A 267 -5.39 -13.38 -17.40
N THR A 268 -6.06 -12.83 -16.41
CA THR A 268 -6.53 -13.58 -15.23
C THR A 268 -8.05 -13.78 -15.18
N GLY A 269 -8.81 -13.05 -15.98
CA GLY A 269 -10.26 -12.96 -15.84
C GLY A 269 -10.66 -12.22 -14.54
N ALA A 270 -11.89 -12.43 -14.11
CA ALA A 270 -12.42 -11.89 -12.86
C ALA A 270 -11.98 -12.71 -11.64
N PRO A 271 -11.92 -12.10 -10.44
CA PRO A 271 -11.74 -12.84 -9.19
C PRO A 271 -12.86 -13.87 -8.93
N GLY A 272 -12.60 -14.79 -8.01
CA GLY A 272 -13.57 -15.84 -7.63
C GLY A 272 -14.94 -15.27 -7.27
N THR A 273 -16.02 -15.86 -7.80
CA THR A 273 -17.39 -15.36 -7.67
C THR A 273 -17.83 -15.25 -6.21
N MET A 274 -17.48 -16.24 -5.36
CA MET A 274 -17.76 -16.20 -3.93
C MET A 274 -17.08 -15.03 -3.22
N CYS A 275 -15.86 -14.67 -3.64
CA CYS A 275 -15.12 -13.53 -3.10
C CYS A 275 -15.77 -12.19 -3.52
N GLN A 276 -16.30 -12.12 -4.73
CA GLN A 276 -17.06 -10.97 -5.20
C GLN A 276 -18.37 -10.81 -4.42
N CYS A 277 -19.09 -11.90 -4.13
CA CYS A 277 -20.29 -11.87 -3.29
C CYS A 277 -19.99 -11.38 -1.86
N ALA A 278 -18.90 -11.85 -1.26
CA ALA A 278 -18.45 -11.35 0.04
C ALA A 278 -18.09 -9.86 0.02
N ALA A 279 -17.46 -9.40 -1.07
CA ALA A 279 -17.12 -7.99 -1.24
C ALA A 279 -18.37 -7.09 -1.39
N ILE A 280 -19.44 -7.56 -2.02
CA ILE A 280 -20.72 -6.84 -2.06
C ILE A 280 -21.23 -6.62 -0.63
N GLU A 281 -21.24 -7.66 0.21
CA GLU A 281 -21.64 -7.53 1.62
C GLU A 281 -20.72 -6.58 2.40
N ALA A 282 -19.41 -6.59 2.15
CA ALA A 282 -18.47 -5.69 2.78
C ALA A 282 -18.79 -4.21 2.47
N LEU A 283 -19.03 -3.91 1.20
CA LEU A 283 -19.25 -2.54 0.71
C LEU A 283 -20.65 -2.01 1.04
N SER A 284 -21.68 -2.86 0.96
CA SER A 284 -23.08 -2.45 1.13
C SER A 284 -23.57 -2.56 2.57
N GLY A 285 -22.94 -3.40 3.39
CA GLY A 285 -23.36 -3.64 4.76
C GLY A 285 -22.91 -2.56 5.75
N PRO A 286 -23.24 -2.74 7.04
CA PRO A 286 -22.80 -1.85 8.11
C PRO A 286 -21.28 -1.67 8.15
N GLN A 287 -20.81 -0.47 8.56
CA GLN A 287 -19.37 -0.14 8.60
C GLN A 287 -18.81 -0.07 10.04
N VAL A 288 -19.57 -0.55 11.02
CA VAL A 288 -19.21 -0.44 12.44
C VAL A 288 -17.92 -1.21 12.78
N GLU A 289 -17.68 -2.36 12.13
CA GLU A 289 -16.46 -3.15 12.35
C GLU A 289 -15.22 -2.43 11.79
N VAL A 290 -15.37 -1.66 10.72
CA VAL A 290 -14.30 -0.84 10.14
C VAL A 290 -13.85 0.21 11.15
N GLU A 291 -14.80 0.93 11.75
CA GLU A 291 -14.49 1.95 12.75
C GLU A 291 -13.85 1.33 14.01
N ARG A 292 -14.33 0.17 14.47
CA ARG A 292 -13.72 -0.55 15.59
C ARG A 292 -12.26 -0.93 15.32
N MET A 293 -11.96 -1.45 14.14
CA MET A 293 -10.58 -1.78 13.75
C MET A 293 -9.71 -0.53 13.65
N ARG A 294 -10.23 0.57 13.08
CA ARG A 294 -9.53 1.84 12.98
C ARG A 294 -9.11 2.35 14.36
N GLN A 295 -10.02 2.33 15.34
CA GLN A 295 -9.72 2.77 16.72
C GLN A 295 -8.61 1.94 17.38
N VAL A 296 -8.60 0.63 17.16
CA VAL A 296 -7.52 -0.23 17.67
C VAL A 296 -6.18 0.12 17.01
N PHE A 297 -6.17 0.34 15.70
CA PHE A 297 -4.94 0.76 15.01
C PHE A 297 -4.45 2.13 15.47
N GLU A 298 -5.34 3.06 15.76
CA GLU A 298 -4.98 4.37 16.30
C GLU A 298 -4.29 4.25 17.68
N GLN A 299 -4.82 3.43 18.58
CA GLN A 299 -4.21 3.15 19.87
C GLN A 299 -2.82 2.50 19.73
N ARG A 300 -2.68 1.52 18.85
CA ARG A 300 -1.40 0.85 18.58
C ARG A 300 -0.37 1.80 17.96
N ARG A 301 -0.81 2.69 17.06
CA ARG A 301 0.03 3.74 16.49
C ARG A 301 0.57 4.66 17.58
N ASP A 302 -0.29 5.15 18.48
CA ASP A 302 0.12 6.04 19.55
C ASP A 302 1.12 5.37 20.50
N LEU A 303 0.90 4.09 20.82
CA LEU A 303 1.83 3.30 21.61
C LEU A 303 3.19 3.16 20.93
N ILE A 304 3.24 2.69 19.68
CA ILE A 304 4.52 2.44 18.99
C ILE A 304 5.30 3.73 18.75
N VAL A 305 4.63 4.82 18.37
CA VAL A 305 5.27 6.13 18.15
C VAL A 305 5.84 6.71 19.43
N SER A 306 5.09 6.65 20.53
CA SER A 306 5.58 7.14 21.84
C SER A 306 6.82 6.36 22.31
N ARG A 307 6.83 5.02 22.12
CA ARG A 307 7.97 4.18 22.46
C ARG A 307 9.19 4.50 21.59
N ILE A 308 9.04 4.59 20.26
CA ILE A 308 10.15 4.89 19.34
C ILE A 308 10.79 6.24 19.69
N ASN A 309 9.99 7.29 19.85
CA ASN A 309 10.51 8.65 20.10
C ASN A 309 11.09 8.84 21.52
N ALA A 310 10.90 7.90 22.43
CA ALA A 310 11.58 7.86 23.73
C ALA A 310 12.93 7.13 23.70
N MET A 311 13.25 6.39 22.62
CA MET A 311 14.48 5.60 22.50
C MET A 311 15.66 6.45 21.97
N PRO A 312 16.91 6.08 22.31
CA PRO A 312 18.09 6.74 21.77
C PRO A 312 18.27 6.41 20.28
N TYR A 313 18.85 7.34 19.51
CA TYR A 313 19.33 7.19 18.13
C TYR A 313 18.26 6.97 17.06
N VAL A 314 17.01 6.84 17.40
CA VAL A 314 15.90 6.66 16.43
C VAL A 314 14.81 7.71 16.64
N SER A 315 14.06 7.99 15.60
CA SER A 315 12.89 8.86 15.65
C SER A 315 11.89 8.49 14.56
N CYS A 316 10.67 8.96 14.68
CA CYS A 316 9.67 8.85 13.61
C CYS A 316 8.67 9.99 13.68
N LEU A 317 8.10 10.33 12.53
CA LEU A 317 6.88 11.14 12.47
C LEU A 317 5.69 10.30 12.95
N LYS A 318 4.69 10.98 13.53
CA LYS A 318 3.42 10.33 13.89
C LYS A 318 2.59 10.12 12.63
N PRO A 319 2.32 8.87 12.19
CA PRO A 319 1.52 8.61 11.01
C PRO A 319 0.08 9.10 11.19
N SER A 320 -0.49 9.72 10.15
CA SER A 320 -1.90 10.13 10.13
C SER A 320 -2.82 9.08 9.50
N GLY A 321 -2.25 8.02 8.91
CA GLY A 321 -3.04 6.95 8.28
C GLY A 321 -2.29 5.63 8.10
N ALA A 322 -2.93 4.66 7.45
CA ALA A 322 -2.47 3.28 7.25
C ALA A 322 -2.19 2.56 8.57
N PHE A 323 -1.28 1.59 8.60
CA PHE A 323 -0.82 0.92 9.84
C PHE A 323 0.71 0.69 9.83
N TYR A 324 1.43 1.69 9.32
CA TYR A 324 2.89 1.67 9.23
C TYR A 324 3.49 2.92 9.86
N VAL A 325 4.71 2.77 10.32
CA VAL A 325 5.58 3.87 10.73
C VAL A 325 6.96 3.70 10.11
N MET A 326 7.50 4.80 9.56
CA MET A 326 8.88 4.89 9.08
C MET A 326 9.75 5.43 10.20
N VAL A 327 10.74 4.65 10.58
CA VAL A 327 11.70 5.00 11.65
C VAL A 327 13.00 5.43 11.03
N ASN A 328 13.42 6.63 11.36
CA ASN A 328 14.70 7.20 10.97
C ASN A 328 15.83 6.55 11.77
N LEU A 329 16.83 6.02 11.06
CA LEU A 329 17.99 5.32 11.60
C LEU A 329 19.31 6.11 11.45
N GLU A 330 19.26 7.33 10.96
CA GLU A 330 20.45 8.10 10.58
C GLU A 330 21.48 8.19 11.71
N LYS A 331 21.01 8.39 12.95
CA LYS A 331 21.89 8.47 14.13
C LYS A 331 22.45 7.11 14.57
N THR A 332 22.02 5.99 13.97
CA THR A 332 22.58 4.65 14.20
C THR A 332 23.70 4.33 13.21
N ILE A 333 23.76 5.06 12.10
CA ILE A 333 24.78 4.83 11.07
C ILE A 333 26.18 5.09 11.63
N ARG A 334 27.11 4.19 11.36
CA ARG A 334 28.48 4.11 11.88
C ARG A 334 28.60 3.66 13.34
N LYS A 335 27.49 3.43 14.05
CA LYS A 335 27.54 2.77 15.36
C LYS A 335 27.83 1.30 15.22
N GLN A 336 28.29 0.68 16.31
CA GLN A 336 28.71 -0.71 16.33
C GLN A 336 28.01 -1.49 17.43
N ILE A 337 27.84 -2.78 17.22
CA ILE A 337 27.43 -3.76 18.21
C ILE A 337 28.26 -5.03 18.00
N ASP A 338 28.94 -5.52 19.04
CA ASP A 338 29.88 -6.68 18.98
C ASP A 338 30.88 -6.59 17.83
N GLY A 339 31.42 -5.39 17.57
CA GLY A 339 32.40 -5.16 16.51
C GLY A 339 31.84 -5.11 15.08
N GLN A 340 30.51 -5.19 14.91
CA GLN A 340 29.84 -5.07 13.62
C GLN A 340 29.30 -3.66 13.43
N THR A 341 29.72 -2.98 12.37
CA THR A 341 29.30 -1.61 12.07
C THR A 341 28.02 -1.58 11.27
N ILE A 342 27.11 -0.65 11.60
CA ILE A 342 25.89 -0.38 10.88
C ILE A 342 26.18 0.65 9.79
N HIS A 343 26.01 0.28 8.50
CA HIS A 343 26.21 1.18 7.36
C HIS A 343 24.93 1.72 6.78
N ASN A 344 23.81 1.02 6.98
CA ASN A 344 22.48 1.37 6.45
C ASN A 344 21.36 0.62 7.19
N GLY A 345 20.12 0.80 6.76
CA GLY A 345 18.97 0.13 7.35
C GLY A 345 18.96 -1.39 7.17
N ASP A 346 19.61 -1.94 6.13
CA ASP A 346 19.70 -3.40 5.95
C ASP A 346 20.59 -4.04 7.02
N ASP A 347 21.76 -3.45 7.28
CA ASP A 347 22.66 -3.90 8.35
C ASP A 347 21.94 -3.82 9.72
N PHE A 348 21.25 -2.71 9.97
CA PHE A 348 20.46 -2.53 11.19
C PHE A 348 19.41 -3.62 11.35
N ALA A 349 18.57 -3.84 10.32
CA ALA A 349 17.50 -4.82 10.35
C ALA A 349 18.01 -6.26 10.54
N LYS A 350 19.15 -6.60 9.89
CA LYS A 350 19.80 -7.89 10.04
C LYS A 350 20.31 -8.10 11.47
N LEU A 351 21.06 -7.15 12.01
CA LEU A 351 21.61 -7.22 13.37
C LEU A 351 20.50 -7.27 14.43
N LEU A 352 19.45 -6.47 14.27
CA LEU A 352 18.30 -6.48 15.16
C LEU A 352 17.59 -7.84 15.17
N LEU A 353 17.43 -8.48 14.00
CA LEU A 353 16.84 -9.81 13.91
C LEU A 353 17.74 -10.89 14.55
N GLU A 354 19.03 -10.86 14.26
CA GLU A 354 19.99 -11.86 14.77
C GLU A 354 20.17 -11.80 16.29
N LYS A 355 20.26 -10.60 16.84
CA LYS A 355 20.59 -10.39 18.26
C LYS A 355 19.37 -10.24 19.18
N SER A 356 18.27 -9.71 18.66
CA SER A 356 17.10 -9.38 19.49
C SER A 356 15.80 -10.06 19.02
N LEU A 357 15.85 -10.88 17.96
CA LEU A 357 14.70 -11.59 17.43
C LEU A 357 13.52 -10.66 17.06
N VAL A 358 13.83 -9.46 16.55
CA VAL A 358 12.86 -8.51 16.03
C VAL A 358 13.05 -8.35 14.54
N ALA A 359 12.02 -8.69 13.75
CA ALA A 359 12.04 -8.59 12.30
C ALA A 359 11.33 -7.32 11.84
N VAL A 360 12.07 -6.43 11.17
CA VAL A 360 11.59 -5.16 10.60
C VAL A 360 11.89 -5.12 9.10
N VAL A 361 11.23 -4.25 8.33
CA VAL A 361 11.51 -4.12 6.89
C VAL A 361 12.48 -2.97 6.67
N PRO A 362 13.68 -3.23 6.11
CA PRO A 362 14.64 -2.17 5.83
C PRO A 362 14.13 -1.23 4.73
N GLY A 363 14.52 0.04 4.82
CA GLY A 363 14.00 1.11 3.99
C GLY A 363 14.49 1.12 2.55
N ILE A 364 15.56 0.40 2.22
CA ILE A 364 16.15 0.40 0.87
C ILE A 364 15.13 -0.01 -0.21
N GLY A 365 14.29 -1.00 0.08
CA GLY A 365 13.23 -1.43 -0.85
C GLY A 365 12.14 -0.39 -1.09
N PHE A 366 12.05 0.62 -0.24
CA PHE A 366 11.13 1.76 -0.36
C PHE A 366 11.80 3.02 -0.95
N GLY A 367 13.07 2.93 -1.34
CA GLY A 367 13.86 4.09 -1.77
C GLY A 367 14.38 4.97 -0.62
N ALA A 368 14.40 4.46 0.63
CA ALA A 368 14.80 5.22 1.83
C ALA A 368 15.80 4.42 2.68
N PRO A 369 17.08 4.29 2.26
CA PRO A 369 18.06 3.35 2.83
C PRO A 369 18.40 3.58 4.31
N ASN A 370 18.22 4.80 4.83
CA ASN A 370 18.50 5.15 6.23
C ASN A 370 17.25 5.03 7.13
N PHE A 371 16.21 4.33 6.67
CA PHE A 371 14.99 4.10 7.41
C PHE A 371 14.70 2.61 7.58
N MET A 372 13.80 2.28 8.49
CA MET A 372 13.10 1.00 8.54
C MET A 372 11.59 1.23 8.67
N ARG A 373 10.79 0.30 8.12
CA ARG A 373 9.34 0.31 8.29
C ARG A 373 8.92 -0.71 9.33
N LEU A 374 8.08 -0.29 10.27
CA LEU A 374 7.36 -1.17 11.18
C LEU A 374 5.86 -1.12 10.85
N SER A 375 5.21 -2.28 10.92
CA SER A 375 3.75 -2.40 10.89
C SER A 375 3.23 -2.57 12.30
N TYR A 376 2.26 -1.77 12.71
CA TYR A 376 1.55 -1.96 13.98
C TYR A 376 0.24 -2.76 13.84
N ALA A 377 0.05 -3.44 12.70
CA ALA A 377 -1.01 -4.43 12.49
C ALA A 377 -0.61 -5.79 13.11
N ILE A 378 -0.28 -5.77 14.39
CA ILE A 378 0.02 -6.93 15.25
C ILE A 378 -0.56 -6.68 16.63
N SER A 379 -0.63 -7.70 17.51
CA SER A 379 -1.20 -7.53 18.86
C SER A 379 -0.42 -6.50 19.68
N THR A 380 -1.11 -5.85 20.61
CA THR A 380 -0.52 -4.85 21.51
C THR A 380 0.63 -5.43 22.35
N GLU A 381 0.50 -6.68 22.80
CA GLU A 381 1.53 -7.41 23.54
C GLU A 381 2.80 -7.60 22.72
N ASN A 382 2.64 -7.95 21.42
CA ASN A 382 3.78 -8.06 20.50
C ASN A 382 4.43 -6.71 20.22
N ILE A 383 3.66 -5.63 20.14
CA ILE A 383 4.23 -4.28 20.03
C ILE A 383 5.09 -3.96 21.25
N VAL A 384 4.58 -4.18 22.48
CA VAL A 384 5.32 -3.92 23.72
C VAL A 384 6.62 -4.74 23.74
N THR A 385 6.52 -6.06 23.58
CA THR A 385 7.69 -6.96 23.60
C THR A 385 8.71 -6.58 22.54
N GLY A 386 8.26 -6.26 21.32
CA GLY A 386 9.14 -5.86 20.23
C GLY A 386 9.84 -4.53 20.48
N MET A 387 9.14 -3.56 21.09
CA MET A 387 9.72 -2.28 21.47
C MET A 387 10.74 -2.43 22.63
N ASP A 388 10.45 -3.27 23.63
CA ASP A 388 11.42 -3.56 24.71
C ASP A 388 12.72 -4.15 24.15
N ARG A 389 12.62 -5.09 23.20
CA ARG A 389 13.78 -5.71 22.53
C ARG A 389 14.54 -4.70 21.65
N LEU A 390 13.85 -3.83 20.95
CA LEU A 390 14.47 -2.77 20.14
C LEU A 390 15.23 -1.78 21.05
N GLU A 391 14.63 -1.35 22.14
CA GLU A 391 15.27 -0.46 23.12
C GLU A 391 16.51 -1.08 23.73
N ALA A 392 16.43 -2.35 24.14
CA ALA A 392 17.57 -3.09 24.67
C ALA A 392 18.71 -3.22 23.64
N PHE A 393 18.39 -3.40 22.34
CA PHE A 393 19.36 -3.43 21.25
C PHE A 393 20.02 -2.06 21.07
N LEU A 394 19.25 -0.98 21.02
CA LEU A 394 19.76 0.38 20.83
C LEU A 394 20.69 0.82 21.98
N ASN A 395 20.42 0.40 23.21
CA ASN A 395 21.25 0.70 24.38
C ASN A 395 22.62 -0.02 24.36
N GLN A 396 22.83 -1.01 23.49
CA GLN A 396 24.10 -1.69 23.30
C GLN A 396 24.97 -1.06 22.20
N LEU A 397 24.43 -0.11 21.42
CA LEU A 397 25.17 0.55 20.35
C LEU A 397 26.26 1.49 20.91
N GLN A 398 27.47 1.34 20.39
CA GLN A 398 28.65 2.14 20.72
C GLN A 398 29.00 3.15 19.63
#